data_220707e52e50978265a2423c5ebc2419
#
_entry.id   220707e52e50978265a2423c5ebc2419
#
_cell.length_a   1.000
_cell.length_b   1.000
_cell.length_c   1.000
_cell.angle_alpha   90.00
_cell.angle_beta   90.00
_cell.angle_gamma   90.00
#
_symmetry.space_group_name_H-M   'P 1'
#
loop_
_entity.id
_entity.type
_entity.pdbx_description
1 polymer ?
#
loop_
_entity_poly.entity_id
_entity_poly.type
_entity_poly.pdbx_seq_one_letter_code
_entity_poly.pdbx_strand_id
1 'polypeptide(L)'
;MRVMVLSRGIPSPEAPLRGIFEYDQAVALHQQGHEVILAVLDARSVRHWRKFGTRVEHAVDRNDGMTVVRLDVPLGAASARIDHRVHAIAARHLHRVVTSEWGIPDVVHAHFARFAAAAARAGFPEPLVWTEHDSHLAHPDQRLNEDIIIAGDRSDAVISVSQGLCDRLAGHGVTSTVVPNIVDVELFDRPDRRHEGTIVVSVATLNPGKGMIELAQAVERLPEVQLRIIGDGPQRHQLEAIAADNPRVVLLGPQSRDRIAEELAGADAFALASHAETFGVACAEALAAGLPVLTTACGGPQEFIDGSNGVVVPIGDVDALTEGLRQVLARSWDHEQIAGYVRSRFAAAPVVDQLETVYRKAVADHGMAG
;
A
#
# COMPACT_ATOMS: atom_id res chain seq x y z
N MET A 1 15.89 -18.23 4.06
CA MET A 1 16.04 -17.47 5.33
C MET A 1 14.76 -17.58 6.13
N ARG A 2 14.85 -17.50 7.46
CA ARG A 2 13.69 -17.32 8.34
C ARG A 2 13.43 -15.82 8.50
N VAL A 3 12.28 -15.35 8.06
CA VAL A 3 11.92 -13.93 8.06
C VAL A 3 10.72 -13.72 8.99
N MET A 4 10.88 -12.88 10.02
CA MET A 4 9.78 -12.41 10.83
C MET A 4 9.26 -11.10 10.24
N VAL A 5 8.07 -11.09 9.65
CA VAL A 5 7.42 -9.88 9.14
C VAL A 5 6.54 -9.29 10.21
N LEU A 6 6.82 -8.06 10.65
CA LEU A 6 6.03 -7.34 11.66
C LEU A 6 5.03 -6.41 10.97
N SER A 7 3.75 -6.74 11.07
CA SER A 7 2.63 -6.12 10.36
C SER A 7 1.60 -5.49 11.30
N ARG A 8 0.87 -4.48 10.80
CA ARG A 8 -0.27 -3.82 11.49
C ARG A 8 -1.60 -4.57 11.38
N GLY A 9 -1.67 -5.60 10.56
CA GLY A 9 -2.90 -6.34 10.28
C GLY A 9 -2.72 -7.36 9.17
N ILE A 10 -3.79 -8.08 8.91
CA ILE A 10 -3.95 -8.94 7.73
C ILE A 10 -5.27 -8.62 7.05
N PRO A 11 -5.40 -8.83 5.74
CA PRO A 11 -6.67 -8.73 5.04
C PRO A 11 -7.74 -9.62 5.67
N SER A 12 -8.97 -9.11 5.79
CA SER A 12 -10.13 -9.88 6.25
C SER A 12 -11.37 -9.46 5.47
N PRO A 13 -12.47 -10.25 5.49
CA PRO A 13 -13.71 -9.86 4.83
C PRO A 13 -14.25 -8.50 5.27
N GLU A 14 -14.03 -8.12 6.54
CA GLU A 14 -14.47 -6.84 7.09
C GLU A 14 -13.50 -5.69 6.81
N ALA A 15 -12.24 -6.00 6.49
CA ALA A 15 -11.18 -5.02 6.23
C ALA A 15 -10.19 -5.55 5.17
N PRO A 16 -10.60 -5.66 3.90
CA PRO A 16 -9.83 -6.37 2.86
C PRO A 16 -8.50 -5.71 2.48
N LEU A 17 -8.34 -4.44 2.79
CA LEU A 17 -7.09 -3.70 2.50
C LEU A 17 -6.19 -3.51 3.73
N ARG A 18 -6.59 -4.05 4.90
CA ARG A 18 -5.79 -3.90 6.12
C ARG A 18 -4.56 -4.80 6.08
N GLY A 19 -3.37 -4.18 6.12
CA GLY A 19 -2.11 -4.91 6.09
C GLY A 19 -1.82 -5.60 4.75
N ILE A 20 -2.46 -5.15 3.66
CA ILE A 20 -2.35 -5.80 2.35
C ILE A 20 -0.90 -5.80 1.82
N PHE A 21 -0.18 -4.70 1.97
CA PHE A 21 1.21 -4.58 1.46
C PHE A 21 2.16 -5.52 2.19
N GLU A 22 2.01 -5.57 3.52
CA GLU A 22 2.77 -6.46 4.39
C GLU A 22 2.46 -7.92 4.09
N TYR A 23 1.18 -8.20 3.87
CA TYR A 23 0.69 -9.54 3.57
C TYR A 23 1.16 -10.03 2.19
N ASP A 24 0.96 -9.24 1.14
CA ASP A 24 1.39 -9.59 -0.22
C ASP A 24 2.90 -9.85 -0.26
N GLN A 25 3.68 -9.06 0.47
CA GLN A 25 5.13 -9.24 0.55
C GLN A 25 5.52 -10.51 1.32
N ALA A 26 4.83 -10.81 2.43
CA ALA A 26 5.05 -12.02 3.20
C ALA A 26 4.69 -13.29 2.39
N VAL A 27 3.57 -13.27 1.66
CA VAL A 27 3.16 -14.36 0.74
C VAL A 27 4.21 -14.57 -0.34
N ALA A 28 4.67 -13.51 -0.98
CA ALA A 28 5.66 -13.59 -2.04
C ALA A 28 7.00 -14.17 -1.55
N LEU A 29 7.48 -13.74 -0.39
CA LEU A 29 8.68 -14.31 0.26
C LEU A 29 8.49 -15.80 0.55
N HIS A 30 7.33 -16.20 1.07
CA HIS A 30 7.04 -17.60 1.35
C HIS A 30 7.02 -18.45 0.08
N GLN A 31 6.38 -17.98 -0.98
CA GLN A 31 6.33 -18.67 -2.29
C GLN A 31 7.71 -18.81 -2.93
N GLN A 32 8.65 -17.90 -2.63
CA GLN A 32 10.05 -17.98 -3.06
C GLN A 32 10.93 -18.88 -2.15
N GLY A 33 10.30 -19.59 -1.19
CA GLY A 33 10.97 -20.60 -0.38
C GLY A 33 11.57 -20.09 0.93
N HIS A 34 11.21 -18.89 1.38
CA HIS A 34 11.58 -18.43 2.72
C HIS A 34 10.65 -19.03 3.78
N GLU A 35 11.18 -19.27 4.99
CA GLU A 35 10.37 -19.56 6.16
C GLU A 35 9.86 -18.23 6.72
N VAL A 36 8.59 -17.92 6.44
CA VAL A 36 7.98 -16.64 6.82
C VAL A 36 7.06 -16.80 8.01
N ILE A 37 7.27 -15.98 9.03
CA ILE A 37 6.37 -15.84 10.18
C ILE A 37 5.80 -14.42 10.15
N LEU A 38 4.51 -14.28 9.84
CA LEU A 38 3.81 -13.01 9.84
C LEU A 38 3.33 -12.68 11.27
N ALA A 39 4.06 -11.81 11.93
CA ALA A 39 3.75 -11.34 13.28
C ALA A 39 2.86 -10.09 13.22
N VAL A 40 1.58 -10.27 13.50
CA VAL A 40 0.56 -9.22 13.41
C VAL A 40 0.34 -8.56 14.75
N LEU A 41 0.62 -7.26 14.85
CA LEU A 41 0.30 -6.43 15.99
C LEU A 41 -0.89 -5.54 15.62
N ASP A 42 -2.11 -6.00 15.91
CA ASP A 42 -3.33 -5.29 15.57
C ASP A 42 -3.80 -4.38 16.74
N ALA A 43 -3.40 -3.11 16.66
CA ALA A 43 -3.81 -2.12 17.64
C ALA A 43 -5.16 -1.51 17.25
N ARG A 44 -6.20 -1.79 18.03
CA ARG A 44 -7.57 -1.36 17.75
C ARG A 44 -8.12 -0.39 18.80
N SER A 45 -8.98 0.53 18.38
CA SER A 45 -9.62 1.47 19.29
C SER A 45 -10.55 0.76 20.28
N VAL A 46 -10.69 1.30 21.49
CA VAL A 46 -11.63 0.78 22.51
C VAL A 46 -13.08 0.72 22.00
N ARG A 47 -13.48 1.59 21.07
CA ARG A 47 -14.80 1.53 20.43
C ARG A 47 -14.97 0.26 19.59
N HIS A 48 -13.93 -0.16 18.91
CA HIS A 48 -13.92 -1.41 18.15
C HIS A 48 -14.06 -2.62 19.07
N TRP A 49 -13.35 -2.63 20.18
CA TRP A 49 -13.41 -3.68 21.19
C TRP A 49 -14.81 -3.85 21.81
N ARG A 50 -15.51 -2.75 22.07
CA ARG A 50 -16.91 -2.80 22.57
C ARG A 50 -17.85 -3.45 21.57
N LYS A 51 -17.57 -3.36 20.28
CA LYS A 51 -18.41 -3.90 19.21
C LYS A 51 -18.13 -5.39 18.91
N PHE A 52 -16.87 -5.82 19.04
CA PHE A 52 -16.40 -7.15 18.58
C PHE A 52 -15.84 -8.04 19.72
N GLY A 53 -15.90 -7.60 20.97
CA GLY A 53 -15.37 -8.32 22.13
C GLY A 53 -13.85 -8.14 22.30
N THR A 54 -13.37 -8.43 23.54
CA THR A 54 -11.94 -8.34 23.87
C THR A 54 -11.32 -9.72 23.81
N ARG A 55 -10.45 -9.97 22.84
CA ARG A 55 -9.53 -11.10 22.90
C ARG A 55 -8.09 -10.56 22.79
N VAL A 56 -7.37 -10.57 23.91
CA VAL A 56 -5.91 -10.53 23.92
C VAL A 56 -5.48 -11.98 23.80
N GLU A 57 -5.65 -12.53 22.62
CA GLU A 57 -5.19 -13.88 22.31
C GLU A 57 -4.15 -13.74 21.20
N HIS A 58 -2.97 -14.37 21.38
CA HIS A 58 -2.21 -14.69 20.21
C HIS A 58 -2.88 -15.91 19.56
N ALA A 59 -3.40 -15.71 18.37
CA ALA A 59 -3.84 -16.81 17.53
C ALA A 59 -2.69 -17.19 16.61
N VAL A 60 -2.39 -18.47 16.52
CA VAL A 60 -1.51 -19.02 15.49
C VAL A 60 -2.41 -19.63 14.43
N ASP A 61 -2.30 -19.12 13.22
CA ASP A 61 -3.06 -19.61 12.06
C ASP A 61 -2.11 -19.90 10.90
N ARG A 62 -2.58 -20.66 9.92
CA ARG A 62 -1.87 -20.85 8.66
C ARG A 62 -2.70 -20.24 7.54
N ASN A 63 -2.19 -19.16 6.96
CA ASN A 63 -2.81 -18.49 5.84
C ASN A 63 -1.86 -18.53 4.64
N ASP A 64 -2.33 -18.96 3.48
CA ASP A 64 -1.52 -19.19 2.28
C ASP A 64 -0.25 -20.03 2.53
N GLY A 65 -0.32 -20.98 3.47
CA GLY A 65 0.80 -21.83 3.87
C GLY A 65 1.77 -21.20 4.87
N MET A 66 1.67 -19.90 5.14
CA MET A 66 2.51 -19.21 6.12
C MET A 66 2.01 -19.36 7.55
N THR A 67 2.93 -19.23 8.50
CA THR A 67 2.59 -19.08 9.91
C THR A 67 2.22 -17.62 10.21
N VAL A 68 1.04 -17.43 10.78
CA VAL A 68 0.56 -16.12 11.24
C VAL A 68 0.44 -16.13 12.76
N VAL A 69 1.15 -15.24 13.43
CA VAL A 69 1.05 -15.03 14.87
C VAL A 69 0.43 -13.68 15.13
N ARG A 70 -0.77 -13.64 15.68
CA ARG A 70 -1.53 -12.41 15.86
C ARG A 70 -1.70 -12.04 17.33
N LEU A 71 -1.49 -10.77 17.62
CA LEU A 71 -1.76 -10.16 18.92
C LEU A 71 -2.65 -8.92 18.74
N ASP A 72 -3.87 -9.00 19.23
CA ASP A 72 -4.81 -7.87 19.26
C ASP A 72 -4.58 -7.07 20.54
N VAL A 73 -4.37 -5.75 20.41
CA VAL A 73 -4.09 -4.87 21.54
C VAL A 73 -5.12 -3.74 21.61
N PRO A 74 -5.78 -3.54 22.78
CA PRO A 74 -6.68 -2.39 22.98
C PRO A 74 -5.85 -1.11 23.12
N LEU A 75 -5.88 -0.26 22.12
CA LEU A 75 -5.33 1.08 22.16
C LEU A 75 -6.46 2.08 21.93
N GLY A 76 -6.99 2.65 23.04
CA GLY A 76 -7.89 3.79 22.98
C GLY A 76 -7.15 5.06 22.57
N ALA A 77 -7.77 6.24 22.73
CA ALA A 77 -7.13 7.55 22.53
C ALA A 77 -6.07 7.78 23.63
N ALA A 78 -5.03 6.93 23.63
CA ALA A 78 -3.91 7.02 24.55
C ALA A 78 -2.95 8.14 24.12
N SER A 79 -2.21 8.72 25.08
CA SER A 79 -1.12 9.63 24.73
C SER A 79 -0.05 8.87 23.92
N ALA A 80 0.70 9.58 23.08
CA ALA A 80 1.77 8.98 22.27
C ALA A 80 2.75 8.12 23.11
N ARG A 81 3.08 8.55 24.34
CA ARG A 81 3.96 7.78 25.23
C ARG A 81 3.39 6.43 25.65
N ILE A 82 2.08 6.36 25.90
CA ILE A 82 1.40 5.10 26.23
C ILE A 82 1.34 4.23 25.00
N ASP A 83 0.99 4.81 23.85
CA ASP A 83 0.94 4.13 22.57
C ASP A 83 2.27 3.47 22.24
N HIS A 84 3.38 4.21 22.31
CA HIS A 84 4.74 3.68 22.06
C HIS A 84 5.13 2.56 23.01
N ARG A 85 4.79 2.68 24.33
CA ARG A 85 5.07 1.63 25.32
C ARG A 85 4.30 0.36 25.05
N VAL A 86 3.02 0.49 24.72
CA VAL A 86 2.16 -0.66 24.44
C VAL A 86 2.62 -1.37 23.18
N HIS A 87 2.97 -0.66 22.12
CA HIS A 87 3.54 -1.26 20.90
C HIS A 87 4.86 -1.99 21.19
N ALA A 88 5.76 -1.41 21.97
CA ALA A 88 7.03 -2.06 22.33
C ALA A 88 6.83 -3.33 23.19
N ILE A 89 5.92 -3.31 24.17
CA ILE A 89 5.58 -4.48 24.99
C ILE A 89 4.96 -5.58 24.12
N ALA A 90 4.04 -5.21 23.26
CA ALA A 90 3.35 -6.14 22.36
C ALA A 90 4.33 -6.75 21.32
N ALA A 91 5.19 -5.92 20.73
CA ALA A 91 6.26 -6.40 19.83
C ALA A 91 7.19 -7.40 20.54
N ARG A 92 7.63 -7.09 21.78
CA ARG A 92 8.44 -8.01 22.59
C ARG A 92 7.71 -9.32 22.89
N HIS A 93 6.41 -9.29 23.13
CA HIS A 93 5.62 -10.51 23.36
C HIS A 93 5.56 -11.36 22.08
N LEU A 94 5.23 -10.77 20.94
CA LEU A 94 5.22 -11.46 19.65
C LEU A 94 6.58 -12.07 19.32
N HIS A 95 7.68 -11.32 19.51
CA HIS A 95 9.02 -11.81 19.29
C HIS A 95 9.34 -13.04 20.16
N ARG A 96 9.00 -13.03 21.46
CA ARG A 96 9.21 -14.19 22.34
C ARG A 96 8.41 -15.41 21.86
N VAL A 97 7.16 -15.25 21.46
CA VAL A 97 6.33 -16.34 20.92
C VAL A 97 6.99 -16.90 19.67
N VAL A 98 7.36 -16.04 18.73
CA VAL A 98 8.02 -16.47 17.48
C VAL A 98 9.31 -17.21 17.76
N THR A 99 10.19 -16.65 18.59
CA THR A 99 11.50 -17.25 18.87
C THR A 99 11.41 -18.54 19.67
N SER A 100 10.42 -18.68 20.57
CA SER A 100 10.23 -19.91 21.35
C SER A 100 9.67 -21.07 20.53
N GLU A 101 8.83 -20.80 19.54
CA GLU A 101 8.12 -21.84 18.77
C GLU A 101 8.80 -22.17 17.44
N TRP A 102 9.38 -21.19 16.79
CA TRP A 102 9.98 -21.35 15.45
C TRP A 102 11.49 -21.06 15.42
N GLY A 103 12.08 -20.58 16.53
CA GLY A 103 13.49 -20.24 16.62
C GLY A 103 13.77 -18.78 16.20
N ILE A 104 15.02 -18.39 16.30
CA ILE A 104 15.49 -17.03 16.03
C ILE A 104 15.38 -16.72 14.54
N PRO A 105 14.71 -15.62 14.12
CA PRO A 105 14.70 -15.20 12.72
C PRO A 105 16.08 -14.72 12.26
N ASP A 106 16.40 -14.95 10.99
CA ASP A 106 17.61 -14.42 10.35
C ASP A 106 17.50 -12.90 10.17
N VAL A 107 16.26 -12.39 9.99
CA VAL A 107 15.95 -10.98 9.81
C VAL A 107 14.54 -10.68 10.30
N VAL A 108 14.37 -9.52 10.93
CA VAL A 108 13.05 -8.94 11.23
C VAL A 108 12.75 -7.85 10.22
N HIS A 109 11.64 -7.97 9.50
CA HIS A 109 11.19 -6.96 8.54
C HIS A 109 9.94 -6.28 9.07
N ALA A 110 10.06 -5.04 9.52
CA ALA A 110 8.95 -4.24 10.02
C ALA A 110 8.41 -3.31 8.94
N HIS A 111 7.10 -3.21 8.82
CA HIS A 111 6.44 -2.26 7.93
C HIS A 111 5.91 -1.07 8.71
N PHE A 112 6.10 0.13 8.16
CA PHE A 112 5.87 1.43 8.80
C PHE A 112 6.81 1.73 9.98
N ALA A 113 7.24 2.98 10.07
CA ALA A 113 8.14 3.47 11.13
C ALA A 113 7.69 3.10 12.54
N ARG A 114 6.38 3.12 12.81
CA ARG A 114 5.82 2.76 14.12
C ARG A 114 6.20 1.36 14.58
N PHE A 115 6.14 0.37 13.68
CA PHE A 115 6.45 -1.03 14.02
C PHE A 115 7.95 -1.28 14.09
N ALA A 116 8.73 -0.63 13.22
CA ALA A 116 10.20 -0.65 13.32
C ALA A 116 10.68 0.00 14.64
N ALA A 117 10.11 1.15 15.02
CA ALA A 117 10.39 1.79 16.30
C ALA A 117 9.93 0.94 17.50
N ALA A 118 8.82 0.19 17.36
CA ALA A 118 8.36 -0.74 18.39
C ALA A 118 9.35 -1.89 18.58
N ALA A 119 9.88 -2.48 17.50
CA ALA A 119 10.92 -3.51 17.54
C ALA A 119 12.22 -2.97 18.15
N ALA A 120 12.64 -1.75 17.77
CA ALA A 120 13.80 -1.05 18.32
C ALA A 120 13.67 -0.83 19.84
N ARG A 121 12.55 -0.26 20.30
CA ARG A 121 12.24 -0.05 21.72
C ARG A 121 12.09 -1.36 22.50
N ALA A 122 11.65 -2.43 21.84
CA ALA A 122 11.60 -3.77 22.43
C ALA A 122 12.97 -4.43 22.57
N GLY A 123 13.99 -3.93 21.88
CA GLY A 123 15.36 -4.41 21.94
C GLY A 123 15.54 -5.74 21.18
N PHE A 124 14.98 -5.87 19.99
CA PHE A 124 15.20 -7.04 19.14
C PHE A 124 16.67 -7.14 18.79
N PRO A 125 17.31 -8.29 18.98
CA PRO A 125 18.74 -8.44 18.71
C PRO A 125 19.06 -8.71 17.24
N GLU A 126 18.08 -9.17 16.45
CA GLU A 126 18.28 -9.57 15.07
C GLU A 126 18.43 -8.35 14.14
N PRO A 127 18.98 -8.54 12.92
CA PRO A 127 18.96 -7.53 11.86
C PRO A 127 17.55 -7.01 11.63
N LEU A 128 17.37 -5.69 11.69
CA LEU A 128 16.09 -5.02 11.50
C LEU A 128 16.05 -4.30 10.15
N VAL A 129 15.15 -4.71 9.30
CA VAL A 129 14.80 -4.01 8.04
C VAL A 129 13.47 -3.31 8.23
N TRP A 130 13.35 -2.09 7.74
CA TRP A 130 12.13 -1.31 7.81
C TRP A 130 11.71 -0.85 6.42
N THR A 131 10.45 -1.16 6.02
CA THR A 131 9.81 -0.58 4.83
C THR A 131 8.79 0.48 5.22
N GLU A 132 8.92 1.68 4.63
CA GLU A 132 7.98 2.77 4.84
C GLU A 132 6.96 2.86 3.69
N HIS A 133 5.67 3.00 4.06
CA HIS A 133 4.54 3.11 3.13
C HIS A 133 3.67 4.34 3.37
N ASP A 134 3.87 5.08 4.47
CA ASP A 134 2.92 6.10 4.93
C ASP A 134 2.79 7.25 3.92
N SER A 135 1.59 7.36 3.31
CA SER A 135 1.27 8.42 2.35
C SER A 135 1.25 9.83 2.97
N HIS A 136 1.12 9.94 4.30
CA HIS A 136 1.27 11.24 4.96
C HIS A 136 2.68 11.82 4.75
N LEU A 137 3.69 10.97 4.63
CA LEU A 137 5.05 11.42 4.35
C LEU A 137 5.26 11.95 2.93
N ALA A 138 4.34 11.69 2.00
CA ALA A 138 4.38 12.29 0.67
C ALA A 138 4.03 13.79 0.68
N HIS A 139 3.38 14.31 1.75
CA HIS A 139 3.10 15.72 1.89
C HIS A 139 4.34 16.52 2.32
N PRO A 140 4.74 17.59 1.60
CA PRO A 140 5.98 18.31 1.86
C PRO A 140 6.06 18.98 3.25
N ASP A 141 4.91 19.38 3.81
CA ASP A 141 4.82 20.07 5.10
C ASP A 141 4.81 19.11 6.31
N GLN A 142 4.78 17.81 6.07
CA GLN A 142 4.71 16.83 7.16
C GLN A 142 6.08 16.69 7.83
N ARG A 143 6.13 16.94 9.14
CA ARG A 143 7.33 16.67 9.95
C ARG A 143 7.45 15.18 10.22
N LEU A 144 8.69 14.68 10.22
CA LEU A 144 8.96 13.33 10.70
C LEU A 144 8.62 13.22 12.18
N ASN A 145 7.97 12.13 12.55
CA ASN A 145 7.66 11.84 13.94
C ASN A 145 8.84 11.12 14.63
N GLU A 146 8.78 11.00 15.94
CA GLU A 146 9.79 10.31 16.75
C GLU A 146 10.03 8.85 16.31
N ASP A 147 9.00 8.17 15.82
CA ASP A 147 9.13 6.78 15.38
C ASP A 147 10.05 6.64 14.16
N ILE A 148 10.03 7.59 13.22
CA ILE A 148 10.91 7.58 12.04
C ILE A 148 12.38 7.74 12.46
N ILE A 149 12.64 8.61 13.41
CA ILE A 149 14.01 8.83 13.92
C ILE A 149 14.51 7.54 14.59
N ILE A 150 13.74 6.97 15.52
CA ILE A 150 14.12 5.74 16.23
C ILE A 150 14.24 4.55 15.29
N ALA A 151 13.31 4.42 14.33
CA ALA A 151 13.39 3.37 13.32
C ALA A 151 14.64 3.52 12.44
N GLY A 152 14.95 4.74 11.99
CA GLY A 152 16.13 5.03 11.18
C GLY A 152 17.44 4.74 11.89
N ASP A 153 17.55 5.15 13.16
CA ASP A 153 18.77 4.96 13.96
C ASP A 153 19.05 3.47 14.27
N ARG A 154 18.01 2.63 14.38
CA ARG A 154 18.15 1.21 14.77
C ARG A 154 18.15 0.24 13.59
N SER A 155 17.50 0.59 12.48
CA SER A 155 17.38 -0.34 11.36
C SER A 155 18.71 -0.52 10.63
N ASP A 156 19.06 -1.77 10.36
CA ASP A 156 20.25 -2.14 9.57
C ASP A 156 20.06 -1.83 8.08
N ALA A 157 18.79 -1.77 7.63
CA ALA A 157 18.42 -1.27 6.32
C ALA A 157 17.03 -0.63 6.34
N VAL A 158 16.87 0.41 5.53
CA VAL A 158 15.56 1.09 5.31
C VAL A 158 15.18 0.99 3.85
N ILE A 159 13.91 0.68 3.62
CA ILE A 159 13.30 0.56 2.30
C ILE A 159 12.24 1.66 2.15
N SER A 160 12.27 2.34 1.02
CA SER A 160 11.24 3.26 0.55
C SER A 160 10.53 2.67 -0.67
N VAL A 161 9.23 2.82 -0.77
CA VAL A 161 8.45 2.24 -1.89
C VAL A 161 8.52 3.07 -3.18
N SER A 162 9.17 4.24 -3.13
CA SER A 162 9.39 5.13 -4.29
C SER A 162 10.61 6.02 -4.08
N GLN A 163 11.12 6.61 -5.16
CA GLN A 163 12.23 7.55 -5.09
C GLN A 163 11.85 8.83 -4.35
N GLY A 164 10.63 9.35 -4.56
CA GLY A 164 10.15 10.53 -3.85
C GLY A 164 10.10 10.34 -2.33
N LEU A 165 9.72 9.14 -1.87
CA LEU A 165 9.79 8.81 -0.44
C LEU A 165 11.24 8.62 0.05
N CYS A 166 12.12 8.03 -0.77
CA CYS A 166 13.55 7.91 -0.49
C CYS A 166 14.19 9.29 -0.27
N ASP A 167 13.96 10.22 -1.19
CA ASP A 167 14.48 11.59 -1.13
C ASP A 167 13.92 12.34 0.09
N ARG A 168 12.66 12.09 0.40
CA ARG A 168 12.02 12.66 1.59
C ARG A 168 12.67 12.20 2.89
N LEU A 169 12.93 10.90 3.04
CA LEU A 169 13.62 10.35 4.20
C LEU A 169 15.07 10.83 4.26
N ALA A 170 15.77 10.89 3.12
CA ALA A 170 17.15 11.39 3.03
C ALA A 170 17.25 12.86 3.47
N GLY A 171 16.28 13.71 3.13
CA GLY A 171 16.20 15.09 3.62
C GLY A 171 16.11 15.23 5.14
N HIS A 172 15.82 14.13 5.84
CA HIS A 172 15.76 14.04 7.29
C HIS A 172 16.85 13.13 7.90
N GLY A 173 17.88 12.78 7.11
CA GLY A 173 19.03 12.00 7.56
C GLY A 173 18.82 10.47 7.57
N VAL A 174 17.70 9.98 7.03
CA VAL A 174 17.44 8.53 6.92
C VAL A 174 17.74 8.07 5.50
N THR A 175 18.80 7.30 5.32
CA THR A 175 19.13 6.69 4.01
C THR A 175 18.30 5.45 3.78
N SER A 176 17.67 5.33 2.61
CA SER A 176 16.88 4.17 2.24
C SER A 176 17.17 3.68 0.83
N THR A 177 16.80 2.44 0.54
CA THR A 177 16.86 1.82 -0.80
C THR A 177 15.44 1.73 -1.35
N VAL A 178 15.25 2.02 -2.63
CA VAL A 178 13.93 1.91 -3.26
C VAL A 178 13.67 0.45 -3.60
N VAL A 179 12.56 -0.11 -3.01
CA VAL A 179 11.97 -1.40 -3.38
C VAL A 179 10.46 -1.18 -3.48
N PRO A 180 9.86 -1.34 -4.66
CA PRO A 180 8.45 -1.02 -4.87
C PRO A 180 7.52 -2.00 -4.14
N ASN A 181 6.24 -1.62 -4.01
CA ASN A 181 5.21 -2.55 -3.58
C ASN A 181 4.99 -3.66 -4.61
N ILE A 182 4.62 -4.84 -4.13
CA ILE A 182 4.21 -5.96 -4.98
C ILE A 182 2.82 -5.68 -5.55
N VAL A 183 2.64 -6.01 -6.82
CA VAL A 183 1.35 -6.06 -7.50
C VAL A 183 1.04 -7.52 -7.85
N ASP A 184 -0.14 -7.98 -7.50
CA ASP A 184 -0.64 -9.30 -7.88
C ASP A 184 -1.04 -9.28 -9.37
N VAL A 185 -0.04 -9.43 -10.23
CA VAL A 185 -0.23 -9.33 -11.68
C VAL A 185 -1.13 -10.42 -12.24
N GLU A 186 -1.20 -11.59 -11.60
CA GLU A 186 -2.06 -12.69 -12.03
C GLU A 186 -3.54 -12.38 -11.78
N LEU A 187 -3.86 -11.74 -10.65
CA LEU A 187 -5.21 -11.33 -10.32
C LEU A 187 -5.74 -10.29 -11.32
N PHE A 188 -4.88 -9.36 -11.76
CA PHE A 188 -5.29 -8.26 -12.64
C PHE A 188 -5.12 -8.55 -14.13
N ASP A 189 -4.44 -9.62 -14.53
CA ASP A 189 -4.31 -10.06 -15.93
C ASP A 189 -5.63 -10.71 -16.42
N ARG A 190 -6.60 -9.86 -16.75
CA ARG A 190 -7.93 -10.27 -17.23
C ARG A 190 -8.20 -9.64 -18.60
N PRO A 191 -8.09 -10.41 -19.69
CA PRO A 191 -8.11 -9.85 -21.06
C PRO A 191 -9.50 -9.47 -21.59
N ASP A 192 -10.60 -9.76 -20.87
CA ASP A 192 -11.96 -9.50 -21.39
C ASP A 192 -12.39 -8.04 -21.17
N ARG A 193 -12.31 -7.25 -22.24
CA ARG A 193 -12.64 -5.81 -22.29
C ARG A 193 -13.94 -5.52 -23.05
N ARG A 194 -14.91 -6.44 -23.02
CA ARG A 194 -16.18 -6.25 -23.71
C ARG A 194 -17.16 -5.49 -22.83
N HIS A 195 -17.39 -4.23 -23.17
CA HIS A 195 -18.40 -3.38 -22.56
C HIS A 195 -18.95 -2.39 -23.60
N GLU A 196 -20.09 -1.78 -23.30
CA GLU A 196 -20.67 -0.69 -24.10
C GLU A 196 -20.31 0.66 -23.45
N GLY A 197 -20.02 1.66 -24.29
CA GLY A 197 -19.67 3.01 -23.84
C GLY A 197 -18.21 3.16 -23.43
N THR A 198 -17.85 4.34 -22.95
CA THR A 198 -16.51 4.68 -22.49
C THR A 198 -16.49 4.71 -20.96
N ILE A 199 -15.72 3.82 -20.35
CA ILE A 199 -15.67 3.61 -18.89
C ILE A 199 -14.30 3.98 -18.35
N VAL A 200 -14.29 4.87 -17.36
CA VAL A 200 -13.13 5.21 -16.54
C VAL A 200 -13.36 4.70 -15.11
N VAL A 201 -12.40 3.96 -14.56
CA VAL A 201 -12.45 3.46 -13.19
C VAL A 201 -11.49 4.26 -12.31
N SER A 202 -11.89 4.51 -11.07
CA SER A 202 -11.03 5.07 -10.02
C SER A 202 -11.21 4.29 -8.73
N VAL A 203 -10.09 3.97 -8.05
CA VAL A 203 -10.08 3.21 -6.80
C VAL A 203 -9.31 3.99 -5.74
N ALA A 204 -10.00 4.47 -4.71
CA ALA A 204 -9.36 5.19 -3.61
C ALA A 204 -10.24 5.27 -2.36
N THR A 205 -9.61 5.59 -1.21
CA THR A 205 -10.36 6.08 -0.04
C THR A 205 -10.96 7.44 -0.36
N LEU A 206 -12.25 7.64 -0.11
CA LEU A 206 -12.97 8.87 -0.45
C LEU A 206 -12.69 9.99 0.57
N ASN A 207 -11.48 10.55 0.52
CA ASN A 207 -11.05 11.69 1.32
C ASN A 207 -10.53 12.83 0.44
N PRO A 208 -10.43 14.08 0.95
CA PRO A 208 -10.04 15.24 0.15
C PRO A 208 -8.69 15.08 -0.57
N GLY A 209 -7.74 14.36 0.04
CA GLY A 209 -6.41 14.15 -0.56
C GLY A 209 -6.41 13.21 -1.79
N LYS A 210 -7.55 12.58 -2.13
CA LYS A 210 -7.66 11.68 -3.29
C LYS A 210 -8.31 12.30 -4.53
N GLY A 211 -8.77 13.57 -4.45
CA GLY A 211 -9.23 14.35 -5.60
C GLY A 211 -10.43 13.77 -6.34
N MET A 212 -11.29 12.96 -5.66
CA MET A 212 -12.41 12.30 -6.34
C MET A 212 -13.49 13.27 -6.78
N ILE A 213 -13.65 14.41 -6.08
CA ILE A 213 -14.59 15.47 -6.46
C ILE A 213 -14.10 16.15 -7.74
N GLU A 214 -12.81 16.49 -7.81
CA GLU A 214 -12.18 17.10 -8.97
C GLU A 214 -12.26 16.18 -10.20
N LEU A 215 -12.09 14.87 -9.99
CA LEU A 215 -12.24 13.88 -11.06
C LEU A 215 -13.69 13.79 -11.55
N ALA A 216 -14.67 13.78 -10.65
CA ALA A 216 -16.08 13.79 -11.01
C ALA A 216 -16.46 15.06 -11.80
N GLN A 217 -15.96 16.24 -11.39
CA GLN A 217 -16.14 17.49 -12.11
C GLN A 217 -15.50 17.48 -13.51
N ALA A 218 -14.35 16.81 -13.67
CA ALA A 218 -13.73 16.65 -14.98
C ALA A 218 -14.59 15.82 -15.91
N VAL A 219 -15.21 14.74 -15.40
CA VAL A 219 -16.12 13.85 -16.18
C VAL A 219 -17.45 14.53 -16.52
N GLU A 220 -17.93 15.50 -15.77
CA GLU A 220 -19.10 16.31 -16.15
C GLU A 220 -18.95 16.94 -17.52
N ARG A 221 -17.73 17.30 -17.92
CA ARG A 221 -17.39 17.93 -19.20
C ARG A 221 -17.17 16.95 -20.36
N LEU A 222 -17.32 15.64 -20.10
CA LEU A 222 -17.13 14.53 -21.04
C LEU A 222 -18.41 13.69 -21.13
N PRO A 223 -19.39 14.09 -21.97
CA PRO A 223 -20.72 13.48 -21.98
C PRO A 223 -20.74 11.99 -22.37
N GLU A 224 -19.69 11.51 -23.04
CA GLU A 224 -19.50 10.11 -23.45
C GLU A 224 -18.90 9.22 -22.36
N VAL A 225 -18.35 9.80 -21.29
CA VAL A 225 -17.58 9.07 -20.27
C VAL A 225 -18.44 8.72 -19.06
N GLN A 226 -18.44 7.46 -18.67
CA GLN A 226 -18.91 6.99 -17.37
C GLN A 226 -17.73 6.85 -16.41
N LEU A 227 -17.82 7.45 -15.21
CA LEU A 227 -16.85 7.29 -14.14
C LEU A 227 -17.39 6.32 -13.08
N ARG A 228 -16.68 5.23 -12.84
CA ARG A 228 -16.95 4.29 -11.75
C ARG A 228 -15.96 4.49 -10.62
N ILE A 229 -16.45 4.86 -9.44
CA ILE A 229 -15.65 5.13 -8.25
C ILE A 229 -15.82 3.98 -7.28
N ILE A 230 -14.70 3.33 -6.93
CA ILE A 230 -14.61 2.25 -5.95
C ILE A 230 -13.94 2.78 -4.69
N GLY A 231 -14.58 2.59 -3.54
CA GLY A 231 -14.06 2.96 -2.24
C GLY A 231 -15.12 3.53 -1.31
N ASP A 232 -14.67 3.95 -0.13
CA ASP A 232 -15.50 4.58 0.89
C ASP A 232 -14.69 5.63 1.66
N GLY A 233 -15.37 6.56 2.31
CA GLY A 233 -14.70 7.59 3.10
C GLY A 233 -15.56 8.81 3.39
N PRO A 234 -14.98 9.83 4.06
CA PRO A 234 -15.73 10.99 4.55
C PRO A 234 -16.38 11.83 3.43
N GLN A 235 -15.88 11.78 2.19
CA GLN A 235 -16.47 12.52 1.06
C GLN A 235 -17.60 11.77 0.34
N ARG A 236 -17.99 10.57 0.82
CA ARG A 236 -19.03 9.76 0.16
C ARG A 236 -20.32 10.55 -0.10
N HIS A 237 -20.85 11.26 0.91
CA HIS A 237 -22.09 12.05 0.75
C HIS A 237 -21.97 13.15 -0.31
N GLN A 238 -20.81 13.78 -0.44
CA GLN A 238 -20.58 14.81 -1.46
C GLN A 238 -20.60 14.18 -2.87
N LEU A 239 -19.97 13.03 -3.03
CA LEU A 239 -19.95 12.29 -4.29
C LEU A 239 -21.32 11.69 -4.63
N GLU A 240 -22.11 11.24 -3.65
CA GLU A 240 -23.50 10.80 -3.85
C GLU A 240 -24.39 11.94 -4.36
N ALA A 241 -24.19 13.17 -3.87
CA ALA A 241 -24.89 14.35 -4.39
C ALA A 241 -24.53 14.63 -5.86
N ILE A 242 -23.22 14.56 -6.21
CA ILE A 242 -22.80 14.71 -7.61
C ILE A 242 -23.38 13.60 -8.50
N ALA A 243 -23.39 12.35 -8.02
CA ALA A 243 -23.93 11.21 -8.76
C ALA A 243 -25.45 11.32 -8.96
N ALA A 244 -26.19 11.94 -8.05
CA ALA A 244 -27.62 12.19 -8.18
C ALA A 244 -27.93 13.18 -9.33
N ASP A 245 -27.06 14.18 -9.52
CA ASP A 245 -27.19 15.17 -10.59
C ASP A 245 -26.57 14.69 -11.91
N ASN A 246 -25.60 13.76 -11.84
CA ASN A 246 -24.91 13.21 -13.01
C ASN A 246 -24.85 11.67 -12.96
N PRO A 247 -25.79 10.97 -13.64
CA PRO A 247 -25.90 9.50 -13.62
C PRO A 247 -24.69 8.76 -14.24
N ARG A 248 -23.78 9.49 -14.88
CA ARG A 248 -22.52 8.93 -15.39
C ARG A 248 -21.45 8.78 -14.31
N VAL A 249 -21.63 9.38 -13.14
CA VAL A 249 -20.78 9.14 -11.96
C VAL A 249 -21.44 8.05 -11.12
N VAL A 250 -20.81 6.89 -11.05
CA VAL A 250 -21.35 5.70 -10.38
C VAL A 250 -20.46 5.35 -9.18
N LEU A 251 -21.04 5.34 -7.98
CA LEU A 251 -20.34 4.94 -6.76
C LEU A 251 -20.60 3.46 -6.50
N LEU A 252 -19.58 2.63 -6.61
CA LEU A 252 -19.67 1.17 -6.39
C LEU A 252 -19.46 0.78 -4.92
N GLY A 253 -19.07 1.75 -4.07
CA GLY A 253 -18.71 1.46 -2.68
C GLY A 253 -17.39 0.67 -2.55
N PRO A 254 -17.05 0.18 -1.35
CA PRO A 254 -15.88 -0.66 -1.15
C PRO A 254 -16.08 -2.03 -1.80
N GLN A 255 -15.06 -2.52 -2.50
CA GLN A 255 -15.08 -3.79 -3.23
C GLN A 255 -13.92 -4.69 -2.81
N SER A 256 -14.04 -6.01 -3.05
CA SER A 256 -12.93 -6.95 -2.96
C SER A 256 -11.92 -6.74 -4.09
N ARG A 257 -10.70 -7.26 -3.92
CA ARG A 257 -9.66 -7.18 -4.99
C ARG A 257 -10.13 -7.86 -6.28
N ASP A 258 -10.79 -9.03 -6.19
CA ASP A 258 -11.37 -9.71 -7.35
C ASP A 258 -12.37 -8.82 -8.10
N ARG A 259 -13.26 -8.13 -7.35
CA ARG A 259 -14.22 -7.23 -7.96
C ARG A 259 -13.55 -5.99 -8.55
N ILE A 260 -12.52 -5.46 -7.93
CA ILE A 260 -11.70 -4.38 -8.51
C ILE A 260 -11.06 -4.84 -9.82
N ALA A 261 -10.49 -6.05 -9.86
CA ALA A 261 -9.91 -6.61 -11.07
C ALA A 261 -10.95 -6.79 -12.20
N GLU A 262 -12.19 -7.19 -11.87
CA GLU A 262 -13.31 -7.27 -12.83
C GLU A 262 -13.68 -5.88 -13.38
N GLU A 263 -13.79 -4.86 -12.52
CA GLU A 263 -14.11 -3.50 -12.95
C GLU A 263 -12.99 -2.90 -13.83
N LEU A 264 -11.72 -3.17 -13.49
CA LEU A 264 -10.60 -2.76 -14.32
C LEU A 264 -10.59 -3.49 -15.67
N ALA A 265 -10.87 -4.79 -15.70
CA ALA A 265 -10.97 -5.54 -16.96
C ALA A 265 -12.07 -5.02 -17.90
N GLY A 266 -13.13 -4.45 -17.33
CA GLY A 266 -14.26 -3.85 -18.06
C GLY A 266 -14.15 -2.32 -18.23
N ALA A 267 -12.94 -1.75 -18.30
CA ALA A 267 -12.73 -0.32 -18.45
C ALA A 267 -11.83 0.04 -19.63
N ASP A 268 -11.88 1.30 -20.08
CA ASP A 268 -11.02 1.85 -21.13
C ASP A 268 -9.77 2.55 -20.53
N ALA A 269 -9.93 3.12 -19.33
CA ALA A 269 -8.84 3.80 -18.63
C ALA A 269 -9.05 3.79 -17.11
N PHE A 270 -7.97 4.01 -16.39
CA PHE A 270 -7.97 4.29 -14.96
C PHE A 270 -7.62 5.75 -14.70
N ALA A 271 -8.21 6.37 -13.68
CA ALA A 271 -7.87 7.73 -13.29
C ALA A 271 -7.66 7.85 -11.79
N LEU A 272 -6.58 8.52 -11.37
CA LEU A 272 -6.28 8.85 -9.97
C LEU A 272 -5.91 10.33 -9.85
N ALA A 273 -6.78 11.13 -9.20
CA ALA A 273 -6.61 12.58 -9.04
C ALA A 273 -5.98 12.96 -7.68
N SER A 274 -5.22 12.06 -7.08
CA SER A 274 -4.65 12.25 -5.73
C SER A 274 -3.74 13.47 -5.63
N HIS A 275 -3.72 14.08 -4.44
CA HIS A 275 -2.80 15.20 -4.15
C HIS A 275 -1.43 14.70 -3.66
N ALA A 276 -1.37 13.50 -3.07
CA ALA A 276 -0.12 12.88 -2.64
C ALA A 276 -0.25 11.34 -2.60
N GLU A 277 0.76 10.65 -3.13
CA GLU A 277 0.91 9.20 -3.09
C GLU A 277 2.38 8.83 -2.82
N THR A 278 2.60 7.82 -1.99
CA THR A 278 3.94 7.26 -1.81
C THR A 278 4.33 6.31 -2.95
N PHE A 279 3.40 5.47 -3.42
CA PHE A 279 3.60 4.58 -4.55
C PHE A 279 2.45 4.67 -5.56
N GLY A 280 1.19 4.56 -5.09
CA GLY A 280 0.01 4.55 -5.95
C GLY A 280 -0.31 3.15 -6.48
N VAL A 281 -0.49 2.19 -5.57
CA VAL A 281 -0.77 0.78 -5.90
C VAL A 281 -1.94 0.64 -6.87
N ALA A 282 -3.01 1.42 -6.71
CA ALA A 282 -4.16 1.37 -7.62
C ALA A 282 -3.81 1.72 -9.08
N CYS A 283 -2.85 2.64 -9.30
CA CYS A 283 -2.31 2.91 -10.64
C CYS A 283 -1.54 1.71 -11.18
N ALA A 284 -0.73 1.08 -10.35
CA ALA A 284 0.05 -0.09 -10.76
C ALA A 284 -0.85 -1.31 -11.02
N GLU A 285 -1.91 -1.51 -10.24
CA GLU A 285 -2.95 -2.53 -10.48
C GLU A 285 -3.69 -2.29 -11.81
N ALA A 286 -4.04 -1.05 -12.11
CA ALA A 286 -4.65 -0.68 -13.39
C ALA A 286 -3.71 -0.93 -14.59
N LEU A 287 -2.43 -0.58 -14.45
CA LEU A 287 -1.42 -0.91 -15.47
C LEU A 287 -1.22 -2.43 -15.60
N ALA A 288 -1.30 -3.21 -14.50
CA ALA A 288 -1.24 -4.67 -14.55
C ALA A 288 -2.42 -5.26 -15.33
N ALA A 289 -3.61 -4.64 -15.23
CA ALA A 289 -4.75 -4.94 -16.09
C ALA A 289 -4.56 -4.44 -17.55
N GLY A 290 -3.42 -3.83 -17.88
CA GLY A 290 -3.10 -3.26 -19.19
C GLY A 290 -3.88 -1.98 -19.49
N LEU A 291 -4.46 -1.30 -18.51
CA LEU A 291 -5.18 -0.03 -18.71
C LEU A 291 -4.20 1.14 -18.78
N PRO A 292 -4.41 2.09 -19.68
CA PRO A 292 -3.73 3.36 -19.61
C PRO A 292 -4.22 4.16 -18.39
N VAL A 293 -3.30 4.91 -17.78
CA VAL A 293 -3.57 5.61 -16.52
C VAL A 293 -3.50 7.12 -16.71
N LEU A 294 -4.53 7.85 -16.24
CA LEU A 294 -4.41 9.27 -15.94
C LEU A 294 -4.09 9.43 -14.45
N THR A 295 -3.05 10.17 -14.13
CA THR A 295 -2.75 10.54 -12.75
C THR A 295 -2.30 11.99 -12.64
N THR A 296 -2.36 12.52 -11.43
CA THR A 296 -1.75 13.82 -11.09
C THR A 296 -0.27 13.67 -10.75
N ALA A 297 0.48 14.77 -10.76
CA ALA A 297 1.88 14.82 -10.33
C ALA A 297 2.00 14.68 -8.79
N CYS A 298 1.42 13.61 -8.23
CA CYS A 298 1.20 13.38 -6.80
C CYS A 298 2.32 12.58 -6.09
N GLY A 299 3.47 12.36 -6.72
CA GLY A 299 4.59 11.62 -6.15
C GLY A 299 4.78 10.25 -6.80
N GLY A 300 4.64 9.15 -6.04
CA GLY A 300 4.97 7.80 -6.50
C GLY A 300 4.48 7.41 -7.90
N PRO A 301 3.22 7.60 -8.28
CA PRO A 301 2.73 7.21 -9.61
C PRO A 301 3.50 7.85 -10.76
N GLN A 302 3.90 9.10 -10.67
CA GLN A 302 4.65 9.79 -11.72
C GLN A 302 6.04 9.20 -11.98
N GLU A 303 6.55 8.33 -11.10
CA GLU A 303 7.84 7.66 -11.29
C GLU A 303 7.76 6.48 -12.28
N PHE A 304 6.57 5.94 -12.51
CA PHE A 304 6.36 4.81 -13.39
C PHE A 304 5.26 5.01 -14.45
N ILE A 305 4.60 6.18 -14.44
CA ILE A 305 3.65 6.56 -15.49
C ILE A 305 4.32 7.56 -16.42
N ASP A 306 4.37 7.20 -17.69
CA ASP A 306 4.95 8.00 -18.74
C ASP A 306 4.09 7.97 -20.02
N GLY A 307 4.57 8.59 -21.10
CA GLY A 307 3.85 8.64 -22.35
C GLY A 307 3.60 7.29 -23.02
N SER A 308 4.16 6.18 -22.54
CA SER A 308 3.90 4.82 -23.08
C SER A 308 2.74 4.09 -22.40
N ASN A 309 2.35 4.53 -21.19
CA ASN A 309 1.35 3.84 -20.37
C ASN A 309 0.32 4.78 -19.71
N GLY A 310 0.46 6.11 -19.89
CA GLY A 310 -0.48 7.04 -19.28
C GLY A 310 -0.17 8.52 -19.52
N VAL A 311 -0.86 9.35 -18.75
CA VAL A 311 -0.73 10.82 -18.76
C VAL A 311 -0.64 11.33 -17.32
N VAL A 312 0.28 12.26 -17.07
CA VAL A 312 0.44 12.93 -15.77
C VAL A 312 0.04 14.39 -15.92
N VAL A 313 -0.84 14.87 -15.03
CA VAL A 313 -1.37 16.26 -15.05
C VAL A 313 -1.12 16.97 -13.71
N PRO A 314 -1.22 18.32 -13.65
CA PRO A 314 -1.11 19.06 -12.38
C PRO A 314 -2.17 18.63 -11.34
N ILE A 315 -1.79 18.74 -10.05
CA ILE A 315 -2.68 18.44 -8.91
C ILE A 315 -3.77 19.52 -8.81
N GLY A 316 -5.03 19.09 -8.57
CA GLY A 316 -6.16 19.97 -8.28
C GLY A 316 -6.65 20.79 -9.47
N ASP A 317 -6.17 20.51 -10.67
CA ASP A 317 -6.55 21.21 -11.91
C ASP A 317 -7.60 20.38 -12.68
N VAL A 318 -8.88 20.78 -12.57
CA VAL A 318 -10.00 20.11 -13.23
C VAL A 318 -9.92 20.23 -14.76
N ASP A 319 -9.40 21.34 -15.29
CA ASP A 319 -9.24 21.54 -16.74
C ASP A 319 -8.17 20.57 -17.28
N ALA A 320 -7.05 20.46 -16.57
CA ALA A 320 -5.99 19.52 -16.91
C ALA A 320 -6.43 18.04 -16.76
N LEU A 321 -7.23 17.70 -15.74
CA LEU A 321 -7.85 16.36 -15.61
C LEU A 321 -8.78 16.05 -16.78
N THR A 322 -9.61 17.01 -17.20
CA THR A 322 -10.52 16.85 -18.35
C THR A 322 -9.73 16.60 -19.64
N GLU A 323 -8.71 17.42 -19.89
CA GLU A 323 -7.88 17.28 -21.09
C GLU A 323 -7.04 16.00 -21.06
N GLY A 324 -6.50 15.62 -19.89
CA GLY A 324 -5.80 14.36 -19.69
C GLY A 324 -6.68 13.14 -19.95
N LEU A 325 -7.94 13.15 -19.51
CA LEU A 325 -8.92 12.10 -19.85
C LEU A 325 -9.15 12.01 -21.36
N ARG A 326 -9.32 13.15 -22.07
CA ARG A 326 -9.45 13.14 -23.54
C ARG A 326 -8.24 12.50 -24.20
N GLN A 327 -7.03 12.85 -23.77
CA GLN A 327 -5.78 12.32 -24.32
C GLN A 327 -5.64 10.82 -24.10
N VAL A 328 -5.94 10.34 -22.88
CA VAL A 328 -5.88 8.90 -22.55
C VAL A 328 -6.89 8.12 -23.38
N LEU A 329 -8.13 8.62 -23.53
CA LEU A 329 -9.21 7.92 -24.22
C LEU A 329 -9.12 8.01 -25.74
N ALA A 330 -8.51 9.05 -26.30
CA ALA A 330 -8.36 9.22 -27.74
C ALA A 330 -7.21 8.40 -28.37
N ARG A 331 -6.26 7.95 -27.53
CA ARG A 331 -5.06 7.26 -28.00
C ARG A 331 -5.27 5.75 -28.05
N SER A 332 -4.73 5.10 -29.06
CA SER A 332 -4.57 3.63 -29.07
C SER A 332 -3.39 3.23 -28.22
N TRP A 333 -3.58 2.27 -27.31
CA TRP A 333 -2.57 1.79 -26.39
C TRP A 333 -2.23 0.33 -26.65
N ASP A 334 -0.96 -0.02 -26.43
CA ASP A 334 -0.52 -1.41 -26.42
C ASP A 334 -0.71 -1.96 -24.98
N HIS A 335 -1.84 -2.60 -24.77
CA HIS A 335 -2.25 -3.12 -23.47
C HIS A 335 -1.32 -4.19 -22.91
N GLU A 336 -0.75 -5.04 -23.80
CA GLU A 336 0.22 -6.06 -23.37
C GLU A 336 1.56 -5.42 -22.99
N GLN A 337 1.99 -4.39 -23.70
CA GLN A 337 3.18 -3.62 -23.32
C GLN A 337 3.00 -2.96 -21.95
N ILE A 338 1.82 -2.38 -21.69
CA ILE A 338 1.48 -1.77 -20.38
C ILE A 338 1.52 -2.81 -19.26
N ALA A 339 0.84 -3.94 -19.42
CA ALA A 339 0.83 -5.02 -18.42
C ALA A 339 2.23 -5.63 -18.23
N GLY A 340 2.97 -5.85 -19.33
CA GLY A 340 4.34 -6.38 -19.33
C GLY A 340 5.32 -5.48 -18.55
N TYR A 341 5.14 -4.17 -18.62
CA TYR A 341 5.92 -3.21 -17.84
C TYR A 341 5.78 -3.46 -16.32
N VAL A 342 4.55 -3.62 -15.83
CA VAL A 342 4.28 -3.90 -14.40
C VAL A 342 4.79 -5.29 -14.02
N ARG A 343 4.53 -6.29 -14.84
CA ARG A 343 4.96 -7.68 -14.61
C ARG A 343 6.48 -7.78 -14.40
N SER A 344 7.25 -7.05 -15.20
CA SER A 344 8.70 -7.07 -15.11
C SER A 344 9.29 -6.35 -13.90
N ARG A 345 8.54 -5.44 -13.25
CA ARG A 345 9.06 -4.54 -12.20
C ARG A 345 8.42 -4.75 -10.84
N PHE A 346 7.11 -5.01 -10.81
CA PHE A 346 6.29 -4.96 -9.60
C PHE A 346 5.64 -6.31 -9.25
N ALA A 347 5.82 -7.35 -10.08
CA ALA A 347 5.42 -8.70 -9.72
C ALA A 347 6.24 -9.23 -8.52
N ALA A 348 5.76 -10.31 -7.92
CA ALA A 348 6.37 -10.90 -6.73
C ALA A 348 7.86 -11.21 -6.93
N ALA A 349 8.24 -11.91 -8.02
CA ALA A 349 9.61 -12.35 -8.23
C ALA A 349 10.64 -11.21 -8.28
N PRO A 350 10.54 -10.18 -9.16
CA PRO A 350 11.53 -9.10 -9.22
C PRO A 350 11.58 -8.26 -7.94
N VAL A 351 10.48 -8.16 -7.17
CA VAL A 351 10.48 -7.42 -5.90
C VAL A 351 11.15 -8.24 -4.80
N VAL A 352 10.89 -9.55 -4.73
CA VAL A 352 11.53 -10.45 -3.75
C VAL A 352 13.04 -10.51 -3.98
N ASP A 353 13.53 -10.56 -5.22
CA ASP A 353 14.96 -10.51 -5.54
C ASP A 353 15.65 -9.26 -4.95
N GLN A 354 14.96 -8.11 -5.03
CA GLN A 354 15.43 -6.86 -4.44
C GLN A 354 15.42 -6.92 -2.90
N LEU A 355 14.34 -7.45 -2.29
CA LEU A 355 14.24 -7.65 -0.84
C LEU A 355 15.35 -8.57 -0.33
N GLU A 356 15.60 -9.69 -0.99
CA GLU A 356 16.67 -10.61 -0.61
C GLU A 356 18.05 -9.93 -0.62
N THR A 357 18.28 -9.05 -1.62
CA THR A 357 19.54 -8.29 -1.68
C THR A 357 19.68 -7.38 -0.47
N VAL A 358 18.60 -6.69 -0.07
CA VAL A 358 18.58 -5.85 1.14
C VAL A 358 18.79 -6.70 2.39
N TYR A 359 18.11 -7.86 2.51
CA TYR A 359 18.26 -8.75 3.68
C TYR A 359 19.66 -9.29 3.84
N ARG A 360 20.28 -9.79 2.75
CA ARG A 360 21.66 -10.30 2.78
C ARG A 360 22.63 -9.22 3.25
N LYS A 361 22.45 -7.99 2.78
CA LYS A 361 23.26 -6.84 3.21
C LYS A 361 23.03 -6.53 4.69
N ALA A 362 21.79 -6.41 5.14
CA ALA A 362 21.46 -6.12 6.54
C ALA A 362 22.03 -7.16 7.50
N VAL A 363 21.94 -8.45 7.16
CA VAL A 363 22.51 -9.54 7.96
C VAL A 363 24.05 -9.46 8.01
N ALA A 364 24.71 -9.17 6.88
CA ALA A 364 26.16 -9.04 6.82
C ALA A 364 26.66 -7.85 7.64
N ASP A 365 26.03 -6.69 7.49
CA ASP A 365 26.41 -5.45 8.20
C ASP A 365 26.16 -5.57 9.71
N HIS A 366 25.07 -6.22 10.12
CA HIS A 366 24.76 -6.48 11.53
C HIS A 366 25.82 -7.37 12.20
N GLY A 367 26.26 -8.44 11.52
CA GLY A 367 27.30 -9.34 12.02
C GLY A 367 28.69 -8.70 12.16
N MET A 368 28.94 -7.56 11.48
CA MET A 368 30.23 -6.83 11.60
C MET A 368 30.21 -5.77 12.71
N ALA A 369 29.04 -5.38 13.20
CA ALA A 369 28.88 -4.35 14.23
C ALA A 369 28.82 -4.92 15.67
N GLY A 370 28.69 -6.24 15.85
CA GLY A 370 28.68 -6.98 17.11
C GLY A 370 30.02 -7.63 17.35
#